data_f0e8742ab97d8f3432831de00e2ae56c
#
_entry.id   f0e8742ab97d8f3432831de00e2ae56c
#
_cell.length_a   1.000
_cell.length_b   1.000
_cell.length_c   1.000
_cell.angle_alpha   90.00
_cell.angle_beta   90.00
_cell.angle_gamma   90.00
#
_symmetry.space_group_name_H-M   'P 1'
#
loop_
_entity.id
_entity.type
_entity.pdbx_description
1 polymer ?
#
loop_
_entity_poly.entity_id
_entity_poly.type
_entity_poly.pdbx_seq_one_letter_code
_entity_poly.pdbx_strand_id
1 'polypeptide(L)'
;HEGVTLKLDYQNIVEVAQPILEKTWASVKRALKDAELKPNEISEVVLVGGSTRFPEIKKTLQGLFGNSPINDSINPDKVVALGAAIEADVLAGNRKDVLLLDVTPLSLGIETAGQLMDVLIPRNSKIPCRVAREYTTSVDGQVNLKVSVYQGERELVSENRKLGEFDLKGIPAMPAGLPKIEIQFALNADGMLKVKAMEKRSGVEQVVEIQPSSGLTDDQVEQMLKSGLENAKEDLDERMLRETQNEGEQIIYTTLRFIEKNTNLLSGSEINGAKQRIEALRGLLKKSTDRHELQSSIEELNDYSRPFAERLMDTAVSTALKGKQIDDE
;
A
#
# COMPACT_ATOMS: atom_id res chain seq x y z
N HIS A 1 57.49 6.12 -9.24
CA HIS A 1 56.48 5.68 -8.28
C HIS A 1 57.19 4.77 -7.30
N GLU A 2 57.42 5.23 -6.07
CA GLU A 2 57.86 4.36 -4.98
C GLU A 2 56.72 3.44 -4.60
N GLY A 3 56.90 2.13 -4.80
CA GLY A 3 55.91 1.14 -4.46
C GLY A 3 55.81 0.98 -2.93
N VAL A 4 54.63 1.22 -2.36
CA VAL A 4 54.36 0.91 -0.96
C VAL A 4 53.98 -0.55 -0.85
N THR A 5 54.77 -1.36 -0.16
CA THR A 5 54.45 -2.76 0.15
C THR A 5 53.72 -2.83 1.48
N LEU A 6 52.42 -3.19 1.44
CA LEU A 6 51.62 -3.46 2.64
C LEU A 6 51.61 -4.98 2.90
N LYS A 7 51.89 -5.38 4.14
CA LYS A 7 51.64 -6.75 4.59
C LYS A 7 50.25 -6.79 5.21
N LEU A 8 49.36 -7.54 4.55
CA LEU A 8 48.03 -7.81 5.07
C LEU A 8 48.00 -9.25 5.57
N ASP A 9 47.57 -9.44 6.80
CA ASP A 9 47.20 -10.74 7.32
C ASP A 9 45.67 -10.97 7.22
N TYR A 10 45.22 -12.19 7.54
CA TYR A 10 43.83 -12.54 7.48
C TYR A 10 42.97 -11.69 8.41
N GLN A 11 43.48 -11.37 9.59
CA GLN A 11 42.75 -10.57 10.59
C GLN A 11 42.47 -9.15 10.08
N ASN A 12 43.45 -8.50 9.44
CA ASN A 12 43.27 -7.18 8.83
C ASN A 12 42.17 -7.21 7.73
N ILE A 13 42.13 -8.29 6.96
CA ILE A 13 41.08 -8.44 5.92
C ILE A 13 39.70 -8.59 6.56
N VAL A 14 39.58 -9.37 7.63
CA VAL A 14 38.34 -9.55 8.39
C VAL A 14 37.83 -8.22 8.95
N GLU A 15 38.73 -7.44 9.58
CA GLU A 15 38.40 -6.13 10.16
C GLU A 15 37.88 -5.15 9.12
N VAL A 16 38.51 -5.10 7.93
CA VAL A 16 38.07 -4.24 6.83
C VAL A 16 36.75 -4.71 6.24
N ALA A 17 36.50 -6.02 6.20
CA ALA A 17 35.29 -6.61 5.68
C ALA A 17 34.09 -6.53 6.65
N GLN A 18 34.34 -6.32 7.94
CA GLN A 18 33.33 -6.38 9.00
C GLN A 18 32.08 -5.52 8.73
N PRO A 19 32.16 -4.25 8.28
CA PRO A 19 30.99 -3.44 7.99
C PRO A 19 30.13 -4.00 6.85
N ILE A 20 30.74 -4.68 5.90
CA ILE A 20 30.03 -5.31 4.76
C ILE A 20 29.32 -6.59 5.25
N LEU A 21 30.02 -7.39 6.06
CA LEU A 21 29.44 -8.60 6.66
C LEU A 21 28.24 -8.28 7.54
N GLU A 22 28.30 -7.22 8.35
CA GLU A 22 27.18 -6.80 9.21
C GLU A 22 25.93 -6.44 8.42
N LYS A 23 26.06 -5.75 7.28
CA LYS A 23 24.94 -5.50 6.38
C LYS A 23 24.33 -6.79 5.84
N THR A 24 25.17 -7.75 5.46
CA THR A 24 24.72 -9.06 4.97
C THR A 24 23.93 -9.81 6.04
N TRP A 25 24.42 -9.79 7.30
CA TRP A 25 23.72 -10.44 8.41
C TRP A 25 22.39 -9.78 8.75
N ALA A 26 22.27 -8.46 8.59
CA ALA A 26 21.00 -7.76 8.75
C ALA A 26 19.95 -8.24 7.72
N SER A 27 20.38 -8.45 6.46
CA SER A 27 19.51 -8.98 5.39
C SER A 27 19.06 -10.41 5.67
N VAL A 28 19.97 -11.28 6.13
CA VAL A 28 19.64 -12.67 6.50
C VAL A 28 18.63 -12.71 7.66
N LYS A 29 18.83 -11.91 8.71
CA LYS A 29 17.89 -11.84 9.84
C LYS A 29 16.53 -11.32 9.42
N ARG A 30 16.48 -10.36 8.50
CA ARG A 30 15.23 -9.83 7.95
C ARG A 30 14.50 -10.90 7.16
N ALA A 31 15.18 -11.62 6.26
CA ALA A 31 14.57 -12.70 5.49
C ALA A 31 13.96 -13.79 6.37
N LEU A 32 14.64 -14.19 7.43
CA LEU A 32 14.11 -15.13 8.42
C LEU A 32 12.87 -14.58 9.13
N LYS A 33 12.89 -13.32 9.55
CA LYS A 33 11.76 -12.65 10.19
C LYS A 33 10.56 -12.56 9.24
N ASP A 34 10.77 -12.16 7.99
CA ASP A 34 9.71 -12.02 6.98
C ASP A 34 9.10 -13.39 6.59
N ALA A 35 9.89 -14.46 6.66
CA ALA A 35 9.42 -15.83 6.46
C ALA A 35 8.78 -16.45 7.72
N GLU A 36 8.81 -15.76 8.87
CA GLU A 36 8.39 -16.26 10.18
C GLU A 36 9.13 -17.56 10.59
N LEU A 37 10.38 -17.74 10.14
CA LEU A 37 11.20 -18.91 10.39
C LEU A 37 12.35 -18.61 11.38
N LYS A 38 12.68 -19.61 12.16
CA LYS A 38 13.88 -19.62 13.01
C LYS A 38 15.05 -20.23 12.25
N PRO A 39 16.32 -19.86 12.59
CA PRO A 39 17.50 -20.44 11.92
C PRO A 39 17.53 -21.98 11.92
N ASN A 40 17.06 -22.63 12.98
CA ASN A 40 17.03 -24.10 13.10
C ASN A 40 15.92 -24.78 12.29
N GLU A 41 15.01 -24.01 11.67
CA GLU A 41 13.96 -24.50 10.77
C GLU A 41 14.42 -24.47 9.30
N ILE A 42 15.61 -23.92 9.04
CA ILE A 42 16.21 -23.91 7.70
C ILE A 42 16.82 -25.27 7.38
N SER A 43 16.34 -25.90 6.32
CA SER A 43 16.78 -27.23 5.91
C SER A 43 18.21 -27.22 5.35
N GLU A 44 18.60 -26.18 4.64
CA GLU A 44 19.90 -26.06 3.97
C GLU A 44 20.22 -24.59 3.65
N VAL A 45 21.50 -24.22 3.73
CA VAL A 45 22.02 -22.91 3.32
C VAL A 45 22.90 -23.09 2.07
N VAL A 46 22.49 -22.51 0.94
CA VAL A 46 23.22 -22.60 -0.33
C VAL A 46 24.03 -21.34 -0.55
N LEU A 47 25.33 -21.46 -0.80
CA LEU A 47 26.24 -20.33 -1.06
C LEU A 47 26.32 -20.03 -2.57
N VAL A 48 26.02 -18.76 -2.93
CA VAL A 48 26.00 -18.27 -4.31
C VAL A 48 26.84 -17.01 -4.44
N GLY A 49 27.58 -16.89 -5.55
CA GLY A 49 28.45 -15.75 -5.85
C GLY A 49 29.87 -15.90 -5.30
N GLY A 50 30.84 -15.34 -6.02
CA GLY A 50 32.29 -15.50 -5.71
C GLY A 50 32.69 -14.98 -4.33
N SER A 51 32.01 -13.94 -3.82
CA SER A 51 32.27 -13.38 -2.47
C SER A 51 32.00 -14.38 -1.35
N THR A 52 31.14 -15.38 -1.56
CA THR A 52 30.84 -16.43 -0.55
C THR A 52 32.00 -17.38 -0.29
N ARG A 53 33.06 -17.29 -1.07
CA ARG A 53 34.32 -18.01 -0.85
C ARG A 53 35.12 -17.45 0.36
N PHE A 54 34.75 -16.25 0.85
CA PHE A 54 35.41 -15.66 2.00
C PHE A 54 35.11 -16.52 3.26
N PRO A 55 36.13 -17.10 3.91
CA PRO A 55 35.91 -18.11 4.94
C PRO A 55 35.08 -17.64 6.12
N GLU A 56 35.15 -16.34 6.47
CA GLU A 56 34.38 -15.77 7.58
C GLU A 56 32.88 -15.83 7.36
N ILE A 57 32.41 -15.80 6.10
CA ILE A 57 31.01 -15.97 5.75
C ILE A 57 30.52 -17.37 6.17
N LYS A 58 31.22 -18.41 5.77
CA LYS A 58 30.87 -19.80 6.12
C LYS A 58 30.89 -20.02 7.64
N LYS A 59 31.91 -19.49 8.33
CA LYS A 59 32.04 -19.58 9.78
C LYS A 59 30.88 -18.89 10.52
N THR A 60 30.49 -17.71 10.08
CA THR A 60 29.37 -16.97 10.70
C THR A 60 28.04 -17.65 10.44
N LEU A 61 27.81 -18.17 9.22
CA LEU A 61 26.60 -18.93 8.89
C LEU A 61 26.49 -20.21 9.71
N GLN A 62 27.59 -20.93 9.93
CA GLN A 62 27.63 -22.10 10.84
C GLN A 62 27.21 -21.73 12.25
N GLY A 63 27.65 -20.56 12.74
CA GLY A 63 27.24 -20.06 14.05
C GLY A 63 25.77 -19.67 14.12
N LEU A 64 25.18 -19.13 13.03
CA LEU A 64 23.79 -18.68 12.99
C LEU A 64 22.81 -19.84 12.78
N PHE A 65 23.10 -20.75 11.84
CA PHE A 65 22.21 -21.84 11.43
C PHE A 65 22.49 -23.17 12.14
N GLY A 66 23.52 -23.22 12.97
CA GLY A 66 23.83 -24.40 13.79
C GLY A 66 24.07 -25.66 12.96
N ASN A 67 23.11 -26.61 13.04
CA ASN A 67 23.24 -27.93 12.39
C ASN A 67 22.73 -27.95 10.94
N SER A 68 22.19 -26.85 10.40
CA SER A 68 21.75 -26.81 9.02
C SER A 68 22.95 -26.95 8.07
N PRO A 69 22.93 -27.86 7.10
CA PRO A 69 24.05 -28.04 6.18
C PRO A 69 24.27 -26.77 5.35
N ILE A 70 25.53 -26.40 5.19
CA ILE A 70 25.95 -25.34 4.28
C ILE A 70 26.41 -25.99 2.99
N ASN A 71 25.67 -25.80 1.91
CA ASN A 71 25.97 -26.35 0.61
C ASN A 71 26.86 -25.38 -0.18
N ASP A 72 28.11 -25.75 -0.32
CA ASP A 72 29.13 -25.12 -1.14
C ASP A 72 29.65 -26.04 -2.25
N SER A 73 28.93 -27.15 -2.54
CA SER A 73 29.28 -28.15 -3.55
C SER A 73 29.16 -27.64 -4.98
N ILE A 74 28.27 -26.70 -5.22
CA ILE A 74 28.09 -26.07 -6.55
C ILE A 74 29.07 -24.89 -6.65
N ASN A 75 29.80 -24.81 -7.77
CA ASN A 75 30.69 -23.67 -7.99
C ASN A 75 29.90 -22.36 -7.95
N PRO A 76 30.15 -21.47 -6.97
CA PRO A 76 29.39 -20.24 -6.77
C PRO A 76 29.48 -19.24 -7.94
N ASP A 77 30.49 -19.35 -8.82
CA ASP A 77 30.63 -18.51 -10.02
C ASP A 77 29.76 -19.01 -11.19
N LYS A 78 29.32 -20.27 -11.15
CA LYS A 78 28.55 -20.92 -12.23
C LYS A 78 27.08 -21.17 -11.89
N VAL A 79 26.72 -21.13 -10.61
CA VAL A 79 25.36 -21.52 -10.15
C VAL A 79 24.26 -20.66 -10.78
N VAL A 80 24.48 -19.37 -10.96
CA VAL A 80 23.50 -18.47 -11.60
C VAL A 80 23.28 -18.84 -13.08
N ALA A 81 24.36 -19.11 -13.81
CA ALA A 81 24.27 -19.54 -15.22
C ALA A 81 23.58 -20.90 -15.37
N LEU A 82 23.82 -21.83 -14.44
CA LEU A 82 23.14 -23.12 -14.41
C LEU A 82 21.65 -22.97 -14.09
N GLY A 83 21.29 -22.08 -13.14
CA GLY A 83 19.89 -21.75 -12.84
C GLY A 83 19.18 -21.12 -14.04
N ALA A 84 19.82 -20.18 -14.71
CA ALA A 84 19.28 -19.53 -15.92
C ALA A 84 19.05 -20.54 -17.07
N ALA A 85 19.94 -21.53 -17.21
CA ALA A 85 19.75 -22.59 -18.20
C ALA A 85 18.55 -23.50 -17.88
N ILE A 86 18.31 -23.78 -16.59
CA ILE A 86 17.13 -24.55 -16.14
C ILE A 86 15.86 -23.75 -16.42
N GLU A 87 15.85 -22.46 -16.11
CA GLU A 87 14.70 -21.59 -16.36
C GLU A 87 14.40 -21.45 -17.86
N ALA A 88 15.41 -21.32 -18.70
CA ALA A 88 15.23 -21.32 -20.13
C ALA A 88 14.59 -22.65 -20.66
N ASP A 89 14.92 -23.78 -20.05
CA ASP A 89 14.33 -25.08 -20.36
C ASP A 89 12.87 -25.21 -19.94
N VAL A 90 12.51 -24.60 -18.78
CA VAL A 90 11.13 -24.44 -18.29
C VAL A 90 10.32 -23.56 -19.25
N LEU A 91 10.85 -22.39 -19.63
CA LEU A 91 10.20 -21.46 -20.56
C LEU A 91 10.00 -22.06 -21.96
N ALA A 92 10.93 -22.90 -22.40
CA ALA A 92 10.78 -23.67 -23.63
C ALA A 92 9.73 -24.79 -23.58
N GLY A 93 9.14 -25.03 -22.39
CA GLY A 93 8.10 -26.03 -22.16
C GLY A 93 8.61 -27.47 -22.00
N ASN A 94 9.94 -27.68 -21.95
CA ASN A 94 10.55 -29.01 -21.84
C ASN A 94 10.49 -29.54 -20.40
N ARG A 95 10.46 -28.65 -19.41
CA ARG A 95 10.37 -29.00 -17.97
C ARG A 95 9.12 -28.41 -17.35
N LYS A 96 8.49 -29.20 -16.46
CA LYS A 96 7.30 -28.81 -15.67
C LYS A 96 7.42 -29.11 -14.18
N ASP A 97 8.58 -29.62 -13.78
CA ASP A 97 8.89 -30.06 -12.42
C ASP A 97 9.51 -28.95 -11.56
N VAL A 98 9.84 -27.80 -12.16
CA VAL A 98 10.41 -26.64 -11.48
C VAL A 98 9.51 -25.42 -11.75
N LEU A 99 9.20 -24.67 -10.72
CA LEU A 99 8.50 -23.40 -10.78
C LEU A 99 9.32 -22.36 -10.05
N LEU A 100 9.84 -21.37 -10.79
CA LEU A 100 10.44 -20.18 -10.18
C LEU A 100 9.32 -19.23 -9.76
N LEU A 101 9.26 -18.93 -8.48
CA LEU A 101 8.38 -17.90 -7.92
C LEU A 101 9.27 -16.80 -7.34
N ASP A 102 9.06 -15.59 -7.81
CA ASP A 102 9.69 -14.41 -7.25
C ASP A 102 8.69 -13.65 -6.36
N VAL A 103 9.14 -12.63 -5.66
CA VAL A 103 8.31 -11.80 -4.79
C VAL A 103 8.56 -10.32 -5.05
N THR A 104 7.55 -9.49 -4.73
CA THR A 104 7.71 -8.04 -4.78
C THR A 104 8.64 -7.57 -3.66
N PRO A 105 9.67 -6.75 -3.93
CA PRO A 105 10.56 -6.25 -2.89
C PRO A 105 9.90 -5.18 -2.02
N LEU A 106 8.92 -4.45 -2.55
CA LEU A 106 8.19 -3.36 -1.91
C LEU A 106 6.70 -3.45 -2.23
N SER A 107 5.89 -2.89 -1.34
CA SER A 107 4.45 -2.77 -1.51
C SER A 107 4.10 -1.85 -2.68
N LEU A 108 3.00 -2.17 -3.39
CA LEU A 108 2.45 -1.40 -4.50
C LEU A 108 1.02 -0.98 -4.16
N GLY A 109 0.70 0.28 -4.36
CA GLY A 109 -0.60 0.83 -4.00
C GLY A 109 -0.95 2.08 -4.78
N ILE A 110 -2.05 2.70 -4.40
CA ILE A 110 -2.55 3.94 -4.95
C ILE A 110 -2.73 5.01 -3.89
N GLU A 111 -2.77 6.26 -4.33
CA GLU A 111 -3.16 7.38 -3.48
C GLU A 111 -4.67 7.39 -3.26
N THR A 112 -5.06 7.58 -2.01
CA THR A 112 -6.45 7.79 -1.60
C THR A 112 -6.61 9.15 -0.91
N ALA A 113 -7.82 9.47 -0.46
CA ALA A 113 -8.12 10.72 0.26
C ALA A 113 -7.14 10.92 1.44
N GLY A 114 -6.73 12.18 1.67
CA GLY A 114 -5.76 12.51 2.73
C GLY A 114 -4.31 12.21 2.37
N GLN A 115 -3.99 11.95 1.11
CA GLN A 115 -2.64 11.60 0.65
C GLN A 115 -2.10 10.30 1.28
N LEU A 116 -3.00 9.39 1.59
CA LEU A 116 -2.68 8.08 2.14
C LEU A 116 -2.42 7.07 1.02
N MET A 117 -1.48 6.16 1.26
CA MET A 117 -1.24 5.02 0.40
C MET A 117 -2.14 3.85 0.79
N ASP A 118 -3.00 3.42 -0.12
CA ASP A 118 -3.74 2.16 0.00
C ASP A 118 -3.00 1.06 -0.75
N VAL A 119 -2.46 0.11 0.00
CA VAL A 119 -1.65 -1.00 -0.53
C VAL A 119 -2.54 -2.06 -1.15
N LEU A 120 -2.39 -2.33 -2.45
CA LEU A 120 -3.08 -3.40 -3.17
C LEU A 120 -2.24 -4.69 -3.19
N ILE A 121 -0.95 -4.59 -3.51
CA ILE A 121 -0.02 -5.72 -3.51
C ILE A 121 1.01 -5.47 -2.41
N PRO A 122 0.94 -6.17 -1.26
CA PRO A 122 1.94 -6.06 -0.21
C PRO A 122 3.33 -6.55 -0.65
N ARG A 123 4.40 -6.05 -0.02
CA ARG A 123 5.73 -6.60 -0.19
C ARG A 123 5.75 -8.11 0.10
N ASN A 124 6.70 -8.81 -0.47
CA ASN A 124 6.82 -10.27 -0.37
C ASN A 124 5.63 -11.05 -1.00
N SER A 125 4.73 -10.38 -1.72
CA SER A 125 3.72 -11.08 -2.52
C SER A 125 4.36 -11.86 -3.65
N LYS A 126 3.98 -13.13 -3.80
CA LYS A 126 4.45 -13.98 -4.91
C LYS A 126 3.98 -13.44 -6.24
N ILE A 127 4.85 -13.44 -7.24
CA ILE A 127 4.53 -13.06 -8.62
C ILE A 127 4.60 -14.28 -9.53
N PRO A 128 3.73 -14.38 -10.57
CA PRO A 128 2.73 -13.40 -10.96
C PRO A 128 1.53 -13.34 -10.00
N CYS A 129 0.95 -12.15 -9.83
CA CYS A 129 -0.25 -11.97 -9.01
C CYS A 129 -1.22 -10.95 -9.59
N ARG A 130 -2.47 -11.02 -9.16
CA ARG A 130 -3.54 -10.11 -9.57
C ARG A 130 -4.44 -9.80 -8.40
N VAL A 131 -4.65 -8.51 -8.13
CA VAL A 131 -5.51 -8.01 -7.07
C VAL A 131 -6.41 -6.92 -7.63
N ALA A 132 -7.66 -6.88 -7.20
CA ALA A 132 -8.60 -5.81 -7.53
C ALA A 132 -9.28 -5.29 -6.28
N ARG A 133 -9.51 -3.97 -6.22
CA ARG A 133 -10.24 -3.31 -5.13
C ARG A 133 -11.21 -2.29 -5.70
N GLU A 134 -12.37 -2.15 -5.04
CA GLU A 134 -13.40 -1.21 -5.44
C GLU A 134 -13.26 0.11 -4.69
N TYR A 135 -13.34 1.20 -5.43
CA TYR A 135 -13.30 2.58 -4.95
C TYR A 135 -14.52 3.36 -5.45
N THR A 136 -14.68 4.58 -4.99
CA THR A 136 -15.77 5.45 -5.40
C THR A 136 -15.32 6.90 -5.58
N THR A 137 -16.22 7.76 -6.04
CA THR A 137 -15.99 9.20 -6.13
C THR A 137 -16.26 9.90 -4.80
N SER A 138 -15.53 10.96 -4.49
CA SER A 138 -15.68 11.76 -3.28
C SER A 138 -16.58 12.98 -3.45
N VAL A 139 -16.86 13.38 -4.70
CA VAL A 139 -17.65 14.58 -5.04
C VAL A 139 -18.78 14.22 -5.99
N ASP A 140 -19.94 14.89 -5.80
CA ASP A 140 -21.10 14.75 -6.70
C ASP A 140 -20.75 15.17 -8.13
N GLY A 141 -21.22 14.38 -9.09
CA GLY A 141 -21.03 14.68 -10.51
C GLY A 141 -19.58 14.56 -10.99
N GLN A 142 -18.72 13.93 -10.22
CA GLN A 142 -17.32 13.70 -10.60
C GLN A 142 -17.26 12.76 -11.82
N VAL A 143 -16.73 13.28 -12.93
CA VAL A 143 -16.65 12.57 -14.23
C VAL A 143 -15.24 12.07 -14.55
N ASN A 144 -14.25 12.44 -13.74
CA ASN A 144 -12.85 12.04 -13.89
C ASN A 144 -12.31 11.59 -12.53
N LEU A 145 -11.48 10.53 -12.53
CA LEU A 145 -10.73 10.08 -11.37
C LEU A 145 -9.25 9.98 -11.74
N LYS A 146 -8.41 10.70 -11.02
CA LYS A 146 -6.95 10.55 -11.11
C LYS A 146 -6.53 9.35 -10.27
N VAL A 147 -5.78 8.43 -10.88
CA VAL A 147 -5.16 7.28 -10.23
C VAL A 147 -3.65 7.49 -10.22
N SER A 148 -3.10 7.70 -9.03
CA SER A 148 -1.65 7.82 -8.81
C SER A 148 -1.14 6.53 -8.17
N VAL A 149 -0.11 5.92 -8.79
CA VAL A 149 0.45 4.63 -8.38
C VAL A 149 1.76 4.85 -7.65
N TYR A 150 1.91 4.19 -6.50
CA TYR A 150 3.06 4.34 -5.61
C TYR A 150 3.68 2.99 -5.24
N GLN A 151 4.95 3.06 -4.83
CA GLN A 151 5.74 1.94 -4.31
C GLN A 151 6.44 2.36 -3.03
N GLY A 152 6.34 1.55 -1.98
CA GLY A 152 7.01 1.79 -0.70
C GLY A 152 6.26 1.23 0.49
N GLU A 153 6.75 1.55 1.69
CA GLU A 153 6.28 0.98 2.96
C GLU A 153 5.77 2.05 3.95
N ARG A 154 5.63 3.31 3.50
CA ARG A 154 5.16 4.43 4.32
C ARG A 154 3.66 4.65 4.10
N GLU A 155 2.97 5.16 5.10
CA GLU A 155 1.53 5.43 5.02
C GLU A 155 1.18 6.65 4.15
N LEU A 156 2.04 7.68 4.14
CA LEU A 156 1.87 8.86 3.31
C LEU A 156 2.50 8.68 1.94
N VAL A 157 1.80 9.09 0.88
CA VAL A 157 2.31 9.01 -0.50
C VAL A 157 3.52 9.89 -0.74
N SER A 158 3.68 10.99 0.02
CA SER A 158 4.85 11.88 -0.04
C SER A 158 6.16 11.19 0.33
N GLU A 159 6.07 10.15 1.17
CA GLU A 159 7.19 9.38 1.67
C GLU A 159 7.44 8.10 0.84
N ASN A 160 6.62 7.87 -0.18
CA ASN A 160 6.70 6.74 -1.09
C ASN A 160 7.13 7.17 -2.49
N ARG A 161 7.63 6.23 -3.26
CA ARG A 161 8.03 6.47 -4.64
C ARG A 161 6.82 6.46 -5.58
N LYS A 162 6.55 7.56 -6.25
CA LYS A 162 5.55 7.63 -7.31
C LYS A 162 6.05 6.89 -8.56
N LEU A 163 5.27 5.94 -9.04
CA LEU A 163 5.57 5.16 -10.24
C LEU A 163 4.94 5.75 -11.50
N GLY A 164 3.76 6.36 -11.35
CA GLY A 164 3.04 6.97 -12.46
C GLY A 164 1.66 7.45 -12.05
N GLU A 165 0.98 8.11 -12.98
CA GLU A 165 -0.41 8.55 -12.79
C GLU A 165 -1.16 8.53 -14.12
N PHE A 166 -2.48 8.37 -14.05
CA PHE A 166 -3.37 8.46 -15.20
C PHE A 166 -4.78 8.87 -14.76
N ASP A 167 -5.58 9.36 -15.71
CA ASP A 167 -6.97 9.74 -15.46
C ASP A 167 -7.92 8.71 -16.07
N LEU A 168 -8.85 8.21 -15.27
CA LEU A 168 -10.07 7.57 -15.75
C LEU A 168 -11.09 8.67 -16.05
N LYS A 169 -11.39 8.89 -17.33
CA LYS A 169 -12.34 9.92 -17.79
C LYS A 169 -13.65 9.30 -18.26
N GLY A 170 -14.73 10.07 -18.18
CA GLY A 170 -16.05 9.63 -18.67
C GLY A 170 -16.81 8.78 -17.64
N ILE A 171 -16.52 8.93 -16.36
CA ILE A 171 -17.33 8.38 -15.29
C ILE A 171 -18.73 9.03 -15.37
N PRO A 172 -19.84 8.27 -15.31
CA PRO A 172 -21.17 8.84 -15.26
C PRO A 172 -21.33 9.80 -14.08
N ALA A 173 -21.86 11.01 -14.35
CA ALA A 173 -22.13 11.99 -13.31
C ALA A 173 -23.22 11.49 -12.37
N MET A 174 -22.83 11.05 -11.19
CA MET A 174 -23.70 10.50 -10.13
C MET A 174 -23.35 11.16 -8.80
N PRO A 175 -24.23 11.02 -7.77
CA PRO A 175 -23.86 11.40 -6.41
C PRO A 175 -22.58 10.68 -5.94
N ALA A 176 -21.79 11.39 -5.12
CA ALA A 176 -20.59 10.83 -4.48
C ALA A 176 -20.92 9.51 -3.76
N GLY A 177 -20.01 8.55 -3.82
CA GLY A 177 -20.20 7.23 -3.22
C GLY A 177 -20.96 6.23 -4.07
N LEU A 178 -21.68 6.65 -5.15
CA LEU A 178 -22.44 5.74 -6.01
C LEU A 178 -21.63 5.11 -7.16
N PRO A 179 -20.72 5.81 -7.86
CA PRO A 179 -19.88 5.19 -8.87
C PRO A 179 -19.01 4.08 -8.26
N LYS A 180 -18.94 2.94 -8.93
CA LYS A 180 -18.12 1.80 -8.52
C LYS A 180 -16.94 1.66 -9.47
N ILE A 181 -15.77 2.04 -8.98
CA ILE A 181 -14.54 2.06 -9.76
C ILE A 181 -13.64 0.93 -9.28
N GLU A 182 -13.48 -0.09 -10.10
CA GLU A 182 -12.56 -1.17 -9.84
C GLU A 182 -11.17 -0.79 -10.31
N ILE A 183 -10.22 -0.80 -9.38
CA ILE A 183 -8.80 -0.66 -9.69
C ILE A 183 -8.14 -2.02 -9.52
N GLN A 184 -7.53 -2.50 -10.60
CA GLN A 184 -6.89 -3.78 -10.67
C GLN A 184 -5.40 -3.63 -10.93
N PHE A 185 -4.61 -4.31 -10.13
CA PHE A 185 -3.17 -4.50 -10.29
C PHE A 185 -2.92 -5.92 -10.76
N ALA A 186 -2.20 -6.08 -11.85
CA ALA A 186 -1.72 -7.37 -12.35
C ALA A 186 -0.21 -7.28 -12.56
N LEU A 187 0.55 -7.96 -11.73
CA LEU A 187 2.00 -8.05 -11.80
C LEU A 187 2.39 -9.37 -12.44
N ASN A 188 3.11 -9.32 -13.57
CA ASN A 188 3.55 -10.52 -14.27
C ASN A 188 4.88 -11.07 -13.73
N ALA A 189 5.33 -12.20 -14.25
CA ALA A 189 6.59 -12.83 -13.81
C ALA A 189 7.84 -11.97 -14.10
N ASP A 190 7.78 -11.07 -15.09
CA ASP A 190 8.88 -10.16 -15.44
C ASP A 190 8.90 -8.90 -14.55
N GLY A 191 8.00 -8.80 -13.57
CA GLY A 191 7.86 -7.64 -12.69
C GLY A 191 7.19 -6.43 -13.35
N MET A 192 6.52 -6.59 -14.50
CA MET A 192 5.73 -5.54 -15.15
C MET A 192 4.38 -5.45 -14.49
N LEU A 193 4.02 -4.25 -14.01
CA LEU A 193 2.74 -3.94 -13.40
C LEU A 193 1.78 -3.35 -14.42
N LYS A 194 0.67 -4.02 -14.65
CA LYS A 194 -0.47 -3.51 -15.40
C LYS A 194 -1.53 -3.02 -14.42
N VAL A 195 -1.85 -1.72 -14.50
CA VAL A 195 -2.89 -1.08 -13.70
C VAL A 195 -4.09 -0.78 -14.59
N LYS A 196 -5.24 -1.29 -14.21
CA LYS A 196 -6.52 -1.04 -14.89
C LYS A 196 -7.47 -0.37 -13.91
N ALA A 197 -8.05 0.75 -14.32
CA ALA A 197 -9.19 1.37 -13.64
C ALA A 197 -10.42 1.24 -14.53
N MET A 198 -11.55 0.79 -13.97
CA MET A 198 -12.80 0.59 -14.72
C MET A 198 -14.01 1.01 -13.88
N GLU A 199 -14.87 1.87 -14.41
CA GLU A 199 -16.19 2.13 -13.82
C GLU A 199 -17.16 1.01 -14.24
N LYS A 200 -17.71 0.29 -13.23
CA LYS A 200 -18.45 -0.98 -13.46
C LYS A 200 -19.77 -0.83 -14.21
N ARG A 201 -20.43 0.32 -14.10
CA ARG A 201 -21.75 0.54 -14.70
C ARG A 201 -21.65 0.93 -16.18
N SER A 202 -20.74 1.85 -16.49
CA SER A 202 -20.53 2.35 -17.85
C SER A 202 -19.58 1.48 -18.67
N GLY A 203 -18.70 0.72 -18.00
CA GLY A 203 -17.63 -0.04 -18.63
C GLY A 203 -16.48 0.83 -19.13
N VAL A 204 -16.47 2.14 -18.83
CA VAL A 204 -15.34 3.01 -19.17
C VAL A 204 -14.12 2.56 -18.42
N GLU A 205 -13.02 2.35 -19.14
CA GLU A 205 -11.78 1.86 -18.57
C GLU A 205 -10.55 2.58 -19.11
N GLN A 206 -9.51 2.58 -18.29
CA GLN A 206 -8.16 3.04 -18.65
C GLN A 206 -7.15 2.03 -18.13
N VAL A 207 -6.13 1.75 -18.95
CA VAL A 207 -5.07 0.80 -18.62
C VAL A 207 -3.72 1.46 -18.84
N VAL A 208 -2.79 1.24 -17.89
CA VAL A 208 -1.39 1.64 -18.03
C VAL A 208 -0.48 0.49 -17.63
N GLU A 209 0.71 0.45 -18.21
CA GLU A 209 1.77 -0.51 -17.86
C GLU A 209 2.95 0.26 -17.27
N ILE A 210 3.47 -0.22 -16.15
CA ILE A 210 4.52 0.42 -15.36
C ILE A 210 5.54 -0.66 -15.00
N GLN A 211 6.83 -0.33 -15.01
CA GLN A 211 7.88 -1.22 -14.53
C GLN A 211 8.39 -0.73 -13.16
N PRO A 212 7.91 -1.30 -12.03
CA PRO A 212 8.22 -0.83 -10.68
C PRO A 212 9.71 -0.87 -10.33
N SER A 213 10.45 -1.86 -10.85
CA SER A 213 11.89 -2.02 -10.62
C SER A 213 12.76 -1.05 -11.41
N SER A 214 12.21 -0.34 -12.41
CA SER A 214 13.01 0.56 -13.27
C SER A 214 13.62 1.70 -12.45
N GLY A 215 14.96 1.79 -12.47
CA GLY A 215 15.71 2.85 -11.78
C GLY A 215 15.74 2.74 -10.25
N LEU A 216 15.43 1.59 -9.67
CA LEU A 216 15.53 1.31 -8.24
C LEU A 216 16.80 0.49 -7.98
N THR A 217 17.64 0.97 -7.08
CA THR A 217 18.85 0.25 -6.62
C THR A 217 18.56 -0.53 -5.35
N ASP A 218 19.35 -1.58 -5.07
CA ASP A 218 19.21 -2.37 -3.85
C ASP A 218 19.37 -1.52 -2.57
N ASP A 219 20.28 -0.54 -2.58
CA ASP A 219 20.45 0.40 -1.47
C ASP A 219 19.17 1.25 -1.24
N GLN A 220 18.50 1.66 -2.31
CA GLN A 220 17.24 2.41 -2.20
C GLN A 220 16.12 1.52 -1.64
N VAL A 221 16.02 0.27 -2.07
CA VAL A 221 15.07 -0.69 -1.50
C VAL A 221 15.32 -0.88 -0.01
N GLU A 222 16.59 -1.06 0.40
CA GLU A 222 16.96 -1.18 1.81
C GLU A 222 16.58 0.06 2.63
N GLN A 223 16.84 1.25 2.10
CA GLN A 223 16.46 2.51 2.76
C GLN A 223 14.95 2.65 2.92
N MET A 224 14.16 2.32 1.89
CA MET A 224 12.69 2.38 1.96
C MET A 224 12.12 1.38 2.98
N LEU A 225 12.65 0.16 3.03
CA LEU A 225 12.27 -0.83 4.02
C LEU A 225 12.63 -0.40 5.44
N LYS A 226 13.82 0.15 5.63
CA LYS A 226 14.29 0.65 6.92
C LYS A 226 13.43 1.82 7.40
N SER A 227 13.18 2.80 6.51
CA SER A 227 12.33 3.95 6.80
C SER A 227 10.91 3.52 7.22
N GLY A 228 10.28 2.56 6.51
CA GLY A 228 8.96 2.04 6.89
C GLY A 228 8.95 1.38 8.28
N LEU A 229 10.02 0.67 8.66
CA LEU A 229 10.11 0.05 9.99
C LEU A 229 10.36 1.07 11.11
N GLU A 230 11.25 2.03 10.88
CA GLU A 230 11.63 3.05 11.87
C GLU A 230 10.49 4.01 12.19
N ASN A 231 9.66 4.32 11.20
CA ASN A 231 8.56 5.30 11.34
C ASN A 231 7.18 4.65 11.49
N ALA A 232 7.08 3.33 11.58
CA ALA A 232 5.80 2.60 11.56
C ALA A 232 4.77 3.10 12.58
N LYS A 233 5.21 3.53 13.77
CA LYS A 233 4.33 4.06 14.80
C LYS A 233 3.83 5.47 14.45
N GLU A 234 4.75 6.35 14.04
CA GLU A 234 4.43 7.72 13.64
C GLU A 234 3.52 7.74 12.41
N ASP A 235 3.80 6.89 11.44
CA ASP A 235 2.98 6.69 10.26
C ASP A 235 1.55 6.24 10.60
N LEU A 236 1.40 5.31 11.54
CA LEU A 236 0.08 4.86 11.99
C LEU A 236 -0.71 6.00 12.65
N ASP A 237 -0.06 6.79 13.50
CA ASP A 237 -0.69 7.94 14.17
C ASP A 237 -1.11 9.01 13.13
N GLU A 238 -0.25 9.31 12.17
CA GLU A 238 -0.54 10.24 11.06
C GLU A 238 -1.66 9.72 10.15
N ARG A 239 -1.66 8.43 9.82
CA ARG A 239 -2.76 7.78 9.07
C ARG A 239 -4.09 7.97 9.78
N MET A 240 -4.14 7.64 11.05
CA MET A 240 -5.36 7.77 11.86
C MET A 240 -5.85 9.23 11.92
N LEU A 241 -4.93 10.19 12.01
CA LEU A 241 -5.26 11.61 11.98
C LEU A 241 -5.86 12.00 10.62
N ARG A 242 -5.23 11.61 9.51
CA ARG A 242 -5.72 11.89 8.15
C ARG A 242 -7.07 11.26 7.86
N GLU A 243 -7.29 10.02 8.30
CA GLU A 243 -8.58 9.35 8.19
C GLU A 243 -9.67 10.12 8.95
N THR A 244 -9.40 10.58 10.18
CA THR A 244 -10.32 11.41 10.95
C THR A 244 -10.59 12.78 10.30
N GLN A 245 -9.54 13.41 9.71
CA GLN A 245 -9.72 14.65 8.96
C GLN A 245 -10.62 14.45 7.72
N ASN A 246 -10.42 13.37 6.97
CA ASN A 246 -11.25 13.01 5.83
C ASN A 246 -12.72 12.76 6.24
N GLU A 247 -12.95 12.07 7.35
CA GLU A 247 -14.28 11.86 7.92
C GLU A 247 -14.94 13.20 8.26
N GLY A 248 -14.20 14.11 8.89
CA GLY A 248 -14.67 15.46 9.23
C GLY A 248 -15.05 16.27 7.98
N GLU A 249 -14.27 16.24 6.91
CA GLU A 249 -14.59 16.89 5.65
C GLU A 249 -15.84 16.27 5.00
N GLN A 250 -15.95 14.95 5.04
CA GLN A 250 -17.09 14.23 4.48
C GLN A 250 -18.40 14.54 5.22
N ILE A 251 -18.39 14.59 6.56
CA ILE A 251 -19.61 14.93 7.32
C ILE A 251 -20.02 16.38 7.11
N ILE A 252 -19.08 17.31 7.00
CA ILE A 252 -19.35 18.70 6.62
C ILE A 252 -20.04 18.75 5.25
N TYR A 253 -19.47 18.09 4.27
CA TYR A 253 -20.00 18.05 2.91
C TYR A 253 -21.42 17.48 2.86
N THR A 254 -21.64 16.33 3.49
CA THR A 254 -22.95 15.66 3.49
C THR A 254 -24.01 16.48 4.22
N THR A 255 -23.66 17.11 5.37
CA THR A 255 -24.58 17.95 6.15
C THR A 255 -24.95 19.23 5.39
N LEU A 256 -24.01 19.91 4.76
CA LEU A 256 -24.30 21.10 3.94
C LEU A 256 -25.21 20.75 2.77
N ARG A 257 -24.93 19.69 2.08
CA ARG A 257 -25.72 19.19 0.98
C ARG A 257 -27.13 18.79 1.40
N PHE A 258 -27.28 18.18 2.59
CA PHE A 258 -28.58 17.85 3.16
C PHE A 258 -29.39 19.12 3.40
N ILE A 259 -28.78 20.13 4.04
CA ILE A 259 -29.43 21.43 4.32
C ILE A 259 -29.89 22.10 3.00
N GLU A 260 -29.03 22.12 1.98
CA GLU A 260 -29.33 22.73 0.68
C GLU A 260 -30.54 22.08 0.00
N LYS A 261 -30.59 20.75 0.00
CA LYS A 261 -31.66 19.98 -0.67
C LYS A 261 -32.98 19.92 0.10
N ASN A 262 -32.94 20.10 1.41
CA ASN A 262 -34.10 19.86 2.29
C ASN A 262 -34.42 21.07 3.21
N THR A 263 -34.21 22.27 2.69
CA THR A 263 -34.44 23.52 3.46
C THR A 263 -35.85 23.63 4.02
N ASN A 264 -36.84 23.06 3.33
CA ASN A 264 -38.24 23.04 3.75
C ASN A 264 -38.55 22.08 4.92
N LEU A 265 -37.65 21.15 5.22
CA LEU A 265 -37.77 20.22 6.35
C LEU A 265 -37.09 20.70 7.62
N LEU A 266 -36.34 21.80 7.54
CA LEU A 266 -35.53 22.32 8.65
C LEU A 266 -35.98 23.70 9.08
N SER A 267 -35.96 23.95 10.36
CA SER A 267 -36.16 25.31 10.93
C SER A 267 -34.91 26.17 10.74
N GLY A 268 -35.06 27.48 10.72
CA GLY A 268 -33.94 28.40 10.66
C GLY A 268 -32.95 28.24 11.82
N SER A 269 -33.42 27.84 13.01
CA SER A 269 -32.57 27.55 14.18
C SER A 269 -31.74 26.30 13.98
N GLU A 270 -32.31 25.24 13.38
CA GLU A 270 -31.57 23.98 13.05
C GLU A 270 -30.48 24.22 12.01
N ILE A 271 -30.81 24.98 10.97
CA ILE A 271 -29.82 25.35 9.93
C ILE A 271 -28.66 26.16 10.53
N ASN A 272 -28.97 27.16 11.39
CA ASN A 272 -27.94 27.96 12.02
C ASN A 272 -27.09 27.15 13.00
N GLY A 273 -27.72 26.29 13.80
CA GLY A 273 -27.01 25.41 14.71
C GLY A 273 -26.06 24.43 14.02
N ALA A 274 -26.47 23.85 12.88
CA ALA A 274 -25.62 23.00 12.05
C ALA A 274 -24.45 23.80 11.45
N LYS A 275 -24.70 25.00 10.91
CA LYS A 275 -23.65 25.86 10.35
C LYS A 275 -22.60 26.27 11.40
N GLN A 276 -23.01 26.55 12.64
CA GLN A 276 -22.07 26.86 13.71
C GLN A 276 -21.11 25.69 14.01
N ARG A 277 -21.64 24.46 14.09
CA ARG A 277 -20.84 23.24 14.29
C ARG A 277 -19.93 22.95 13.11
N ILE A 278 -20.41 23.15 11.90
CA ILE A 278 -19.60 23.04 10.68
C ILE A 278 -18.41 24.01 10.72
N GLU A 279 -18.63 25.27 11.10
CA GLU A 279 -17.53 26.25 11.17
C GLU A 279 -16.55 25.93 12.30
N ALA A 280 -17.04 25.41 13.45
CA ALA A 280 -16.19 24.94 14.54
C ALA A 280 -15.30 23.77 14.06
N LEU A 281 -15.90 22.74 13.46
CA LEU A 281 -15.16 21.58 12.91
C LEU A 281 -14.17 22.01 11.81
N ARG A 282 -14.55 22.90 10.91
CA ARG A 282 -13.63 23.46 9.88
C ARG A 282 -12.44 24.20 10.51
N GLY A 283 -12.67 24.89 11.62
CA GLY A 283 -11.61 25.54 12.39
C GLY A 283 -10.61 24.54 12.97
N LEU A 284 -11.11 23.44 13.50
CA LEU A 284 -10.30 22.35 14.05
C LEU A 284 -9.53 21.60 12.94
N LEU A 285 -10.18 21.25 11.82
CA LEU A 285 -9.54 20.57 10.69
C LEU A 285 -8.32 21.32 10.14
N LYS A 286 -8.29 22.64 10.28
CA LYS A 286 -7.15 23.47 9.84
C LYS A 286 -6.01 23.59 10.83
N LYS A 287 -6.24 23.34 12.11
CA LYS A 287 -5.31 23.72 13.20
C LYS A 287 -4.95 22.58 14.13
N SER A 288 -5.88 21.64 14.35
CA SER A 288 -5.69 20.60 15.34
C SER A 288 -4.97 19.38 14.75
N THR A 289 -4.01 18.90 15.52
CA THR A 289 -3.36 17.59 15.33
C THR A 289 -3.85 16.58 16.36
N ASP A 290 -4.81 16.97 17.21
CA ASP A 290 -5.43 16.10 18.19
C ASP A 290 -6.62 15.36 17.58
N ARG A 291 -6.44 14.07 17.34
CA ARG A 291 -7.46 13.19 16.81
C ARG A 291 -8.71 13.11 17.67
N HIS A 292 -8.56 13.13 19.00
CA HIS A 292 -9.71 13.02 19.91
C HIS A 292 -10.58 14.29 19.87
N GLU A 293 -9.96 15.45 19.76
CA GLU A 293 -10.68 16.72 19.60
C GLU A 293 -11.46 16.74 18.29
N LEU A 294 -10.85 16.30 17.19
CA LEU A 294 -11.51 16.18 15.88
C LEU A 294 -12.68 15.20 15.94
N GLN A 295 -12.46 14.01 16.49
CA GLN A 295 -13.49 12.98 16.61
C GLN A 295 -14.70 13.47 17.41
N SER A 296 -14.47 14.14 18.56
CA SER A 296 -15.54 14.71 19.39
C SER A 296 -16.37 15.75 18.63
N SER A 297 -15.72 16.61 17.83
CA SER A 297 -16.42 17.61 17.02
C SER A 297 -17.21 16.99 15.84
N ILE A 298 -16.70 15.90 15.25
CA ILE A 298 -17.40 15.11 14.23
C ILE A 298 -18.66 14.48 14.82
N GLU A 299 -18.55 13.86 15.99
CA GLU A 299 -19.67 13.24 16.71
C GLU A 299 -20.73 14.27 17.08
N GLU A 300 -20.31 15.46 17.58
CA GLU A 300 -21.25 16.56 17.89
C GLU A 300 -22.05 17.01 16.66
N LEU A 301 -21.43 17.15 15.50
CA LEU A 301 -22.13 17.52 14.26
C LEU A 301 -23.05 16.39 13.79
N ASN A 302 -22.59 15.15 13.87
CA ASN A 302 -23.36 13.98 13.48
C ASN A 302 -24.62 13.80 14.32
N ASP A 303 -24.47 13.87 15.65
CA ASP A 303 -25.59 13.75 16.58
C ASP A 303 -26.60 14.89 16.42
N TYR A 304 -26.12 16.11 16.16
CA TYR A 304 -26.98 17.25 15.90
C TYR A 304 -27.77 17.09 14.59
N SER A 305 -27.18 16.50 13.56
CA SER A 305 -27.80 16.35 12.24
C SER A 305 -28.59 15.05 12.06
N ARG A 306 -28.42 14.05 12.94
CA ARG A 306 -29.14 12.77 12.87
C ARG A 306 -30.66 12.92 12.78
N PRO A 307 -31.34 13.77 13.59
CA PRO A 307 -32.78 13.96 13.50
C PRO A 307 -33.27 14.50 12.13
N PHE A 308 -32.39 15.16 11.38
CA PHE A 308 -32.72 15.69 10.06
C PHE A 308 -32.93 14.54 9.04
N ALA A 309 -32.05 13.54 9.08
CA ALA A 309 -32.16 12.36 8.23
C ALA A 309 -33.38 11.49 8.61
N GLU A 310 -33.64 11.31 9.89
CA GLU A 310 -34.82 10.60 10.42
C GLU A 310 -36.12 11.25 9.90
N ARG A 311 -36.23 12.57 10.00
CA ARG A 311 -37.41 13.33 9.50
C ARG A 311 -37.61 13.20 7.99
N LEU A 312 -36.53 13.14 7.21
CA LEU A 312 -36.61 12.91 5.77
C LEU A 312 -37.15 11.50 5.47
N MET A 313 -36.67 10.49 6.20
CA MET A 313 -37.14 9.11 6.05
C MET A 313 -38.63 8.98 6.41
N ASP A 314 -39.06 9.57 7.51
CA ASP A 314 -40.46 9.58 7.94
C ASP A 314 -41.38 10.26 6.90
N THR A 315 -40.92 11.37 6.33
CA THR A 315 -41.66 12.08 5.28
C THR A 315 -41.75 11.24 4.02
N ALA A 316 -40.66 10.56 3.62
CA ALA A 316 -40.66 9.68 2.45
C ALA A 316 -41.58 8.47 2.63
N VAL A 317 -41.54 7.84 3.81
CA VAL A 317 -42.43 6.72 4.17
C VAL A 317 -43.90 7.16 4.18
N SER A 318 -44.22 8.30 4.81
CA SER A 318 -45.57 8.84 4.87
C SER A 318 -46.10 9.17 3.47
N THR A 319 -45.27 9.68 2.57
CA THR A 319 -45.65 9.99 1.19
C THR A 319 -45.88 8.72 0.37
N ALA A 320 -45.05 7.68 0.57
CA ALA A 320 -45.20 6.40 -0.10
C ALA A 320 -46.47 5.63 0.35
N LEU A 321 -46.85 5.76 1.64
CA LEU A 321 -48.07 5.12 2.19
C LEU A 321 -49.35 5.84 1.80
N LYS A 322 -49.33 7.15 1.61
CA LYS A 322 -50.51 7.92 1.15
C LYS A 322 -50.99 7.54 -0.28
N GLY A 323 -50.19 6.84 -1.04
CA GLY A 323 -50.52 6.35 -2.40
C GLY A 323 -51.04 4.90 -2.46
N LYS A 324 -51.11 4.17 -1.33
CA LYS A 324 -51.70 2.82 -1.25
C LYS A 324 -52.92 2.83 -0.35
N GLN A 325 -54.13 2.80 -0.94
CA GLN A 325 -55.29 2.26 -0.25
C GLN A 325 -54.98 0.80 0.08
N ILE A 326 -55.08 0.45 1.35
CA ILE A 326 -55.11 -0.94 1.78
C ILE A 326 -56.53 -1.41 1.38
N ASP A 327 -56.64 -2.17 0.31
CA ASP A 327 -57.86 -2.95 0.05
C ASP A 327 -57.88 -4.06 1.11
N ASP A 328 -58.77 -3.90 2.09
CA ASP A 328 -59.14 -4.95 3.02
C ASP A 328 -59.90 -6.02 2.23
N GLU A 329 -59.27 -7.16 2.00
CA GLU A 329 -59.91 -8.45 1.77
C GLU A 329 -59.59 -9.42 2.89
#